data_1a727f6584ff11dc1fa83dc3129e85d8
#
_entry.id   1a727f6584ff11dc1fa83dc3129e85d8
#
_cell.length_a   1.000
_cell.length_b   1.000
_cell.length_c   1.000
_cell.angle_alpha   90.00
_cell.angle_beta   90.00
_cell.angle_gamma   90.00
#
_symmetry.space_group_name_H-M   'P 1'
#
loop_
_entity.id
_entity.type
_entity.pdbx_description
1 polymer ?
#
loop_
_entity_poly.entity_id
_entity_poly.type
_entity_poly.pdbx_seq_one_letter_code
_entity_poly.pdbx_strand_id
1 'polypeptide(L)'
;MNKKKKILVYAHYYYPDVASTGQILKELCEGMKDTFDITVICVVPSYSGTIDERYKTKRVYKEIINGINVVRVRVPEFTKRNKVSRIKNLLAYFFNSLGATLKLEKHDYIYTISQPPILGGILGVLGKWIKGGKLIYNIQDFNPEQTIAVGYSKNKLLLNTVMMIDKFSCKQSNEVIVVGRDMQETLRNRFNNK
;
A
#
# COMPACT_ATOMS: atom_id res chain seq x y z
N MET A 1 -1.16 13.76 29.42
CA MET A 1 -1.33 13.74 27.93
C MET A 1 -1.68 12.32 27.51
N ASN A 2 -2.83 12.11 26.87
CA ASN A 2 -3.16 10.80 26.31
C ASN A 2 -2.14 10.43 25.23
N LYS A 3 -1.63 9.19 25.31
CA LYS A 3 -0.67 8.66 24.30
C LYS A 3 -1.38 8.63 22.93
N LYS A 4 -0.77 9.25 21.90
CA LYS A 4 -1.29 9.19 20.53
C LYS A 4 -1.44 7.73 20.09
N LYS A 5 -2.53 7.42 19.39
CA LYS A 5 -2.69 6.12 18.74
C LYS A 5 -1.75 6.00 17.55
N LYS A 6 -1.26 4.77 17.29
CA LYS A 6 -0.28 4.49 16.26
C LYS A 6 -0.94 4.00 14.98
N ILE A 7 -0.58 4.61 13.86
CA ILE A 7 -1.03 4.19 12.52
C ILE A 7 0.17 3.73 11.70
N LEU A 8 0.09 2.51 11.15
CA LEU A 8 0.99 2.03 10.11
C LEU A 8 0.34 2.22 8.75
N VAL A 9 1.00 2.95 7.86
CA VAL A 9 0.54 3.23 6.50
C VAL A 9 1.42 2.48 5.51
N TYR A 10 0.82 1.68 4.63
CA TYR A 10 1.51 1.09 3.50
C TYR A 10 1.29 1.93 2.26
N ALA A 11 2.39 2.44 1.71
CA ALA A 11 2.42 3.21 0.46
C ALA A 11 3.48 2.64 -0.47
N HIS A 12 3.13 2.31 -1.72
CA HIS A 12 4.19 1.90 -2.65
C HIS A 12 5.18 3.06 -2.86
N TYR A 13 4.69 4.20 -3.30
CA TYR A 13 5.46 5.44 -3.43
C TYR A 13 5.05 6.45 -2.37
N TYR A 14 6.00 7.21 -1.89
CA TYR A 14 5.84 8.31 -0.94
C TYR A 14 6.81 9.43 -1.28
N TYR A 15 6.57 10.64 -0.74
CA TYR A 15 7.49 11.76 -0.95
C TYR A 15 8.97 11.34 -0.76
N PRO A 16 9.93 11.79 -1.62
CA PRO A 16 9.81 12.81 -2.67
C PRO A 16 9.33 12.30 -4.05
N ASP A 17 8.96 11.02 -4.20
CA ASP A 17 8.43 10.54 -5.46
C ASP A 17 7.13 11.27 -5.82
N VAL A 18 7.06 11.78 -7.06
CA VAL A 18 5.92 12.56 -7.58
C VAL A 18 4.86 11.61 -8.17
N ALA A 19 4.44 10.62 -7.41
CA ALA A 19 3.31 9.77 -7.74
C ALA A 19 2.04 10.36 -7.09
N SER A 20 0.95 10.51 -7.83
CA SER A 20 -0.30 11.13 -7.34
C SER A 20 -0.77 10.56 -6.00
N THR A 21 -0.79 9.23 -5.88
CA THR A 21 -1.14 8.54 -4.65
C THR A 21 -0.17 8.81 -3.50
N GLY A 22 1.13 8.90 -3.79
CA GLY A 22 2.16 9.21 -2.80
C GLY A 22 2.01 10.62 -2.24
N GLN A 23 1.60 11.58 -3.09
CA GLN A 23 1.33 12.95 -2.67
C GLN A 23 0.07 13.04 -1.79
N ILE A 24 -1.02 12.41 -2.21
CA ILE A 24 -2.26 12.34 -1.42
C ILE A 24 -2.00 11.73 -0.04
N LEU A 25 -1.25 10.63 0.02
CA LEU A 25 -0.91 9.98 1.29
C LEU A 25 -0.01 10.87 2.17
N LYS A 26 0.90 11.63 1.57
CA LYS A 26 1.72 12.60 2.30
C LYS A 26 0.83 13.64 2.98
N GLU A 27 -0.06 14.28 2.23
CA GLU A 27 -0.97 15.30 2.74
C GLU A 27 -1.90 14.73 3.82
N LEU A 28 -2.44 13.53 3.61
CA LEU A 28 -3.26 12.82 4.59
C LEU A 28 -2.50 12.56 5.89
N CYS A 29 -1.29 12.03 5.82
CA CYS A 29 -0.46 11.76 7.00
C CYS A 29 -0.10 13.06 7.73
N GLU A 30 0.27 14.11 7.00
CA GLU A 30 0.60 15.41 7.59
C GLU A 30 -0.62 16.05 8.28
N GLY A 31 -1.81 15.90 7.72
CA GLY A 31 -3.06 16.38 8.33
C GLY A 31 -3.44 15.61 9.61
N MET A 32 -2.99 14.38 9.77
CA MET A 32 -3.31 13.54 10.93
C MET A 32 -2.23 13.51 12.02
N LYS A 33 -1.02 14.05 11.77
CA LYS A 33 0.15 13.89 12.66
C LYS A 33 -0.04 14.43 14.08
N ASP A 34 -0.94 15.40 14.26
CA ASP A 34 -1.21 15.97 15.58
C ASP A 34 -2.03 15.03 16.46
N THR A 35 -2.85 14.17 15.83
CA THR A 35 -3.71 13.20 16.52
C THR A 35 -3.07 11.82 16.65
N PHE A 36 -2.26 11.43 15.65
CA PHE A 36 -1.69 10.07 15.55
C PHE A 36 -0.16 10.09 15.47
N ASP A 37 0.45 9.03 15.98
CA ASP A 37 1.85 8.66 15.70
C ASP A 37 1.89 7.80 14.45
N ILE A 38 2.43 8.35 13.35
CA ILE A 38 2.30 7.76 12.03
C ILE A 38 3.64 7.19 11.58
N THR A 39 3.61 5.93 11.15
CA THR A 39 4.72 5.26 10.47
C THR A 39 4.28 4.89 9.06
N VAL A 40 5.03 5.33 8.06
CA VAL A 40 4.81 4.99 6.64
C VAL A 40 5.88 3.98 6.21
N ILE A 41 5.48 2.83 5.68
CA ILE A 41 6.38 1.92 4.95
C ILE A 41 6.18 2.17 3.46
N CYS A 42 7.28 2.53 2.76
CA CYS A 42 7.28 2.78 1.32
C CYS A 42 8.59 2.30 0.68
N VAL A 43 8.67 2.30 -0.64
CA VAL A 43 9.94 2.06 -1.34
C VAL A 43 10.88 3.25 -1.20
N VAL A 44 12.19 3.01 -1.38
CA VAL A 44 13.14 4.11 -1.64
C VAL A 44 12.69 4.89 -2.89
N PRO A 45 13.01 6.18 -3.01
CA PRO A 45 12.64 6.97 -4.18
C PRO A 45 13.09 6.27 -5.47
N SER A 46 12.12 5.88 -6.30
CA SER A 46 12.37 5.01 -7.47
C SER A 46 11.29 5.12 -8.55
N TYR A 47 10.41 6.10 -8.48
CA TYR A 47 9.31 6.27 -9.44
C TYR A 47 9.79 6.42 -10.89
N SER A 48 10.98 6.99 -11.10
CA SER A 48 11.65 7.07 -12.40
C SER A 48 12.07 5.70 -12.96
N GLY A 49 12.23 4.69 -12.10
CA GLY A 49 12.81 3.38 -12.38
C GLY A 49 14.24 3.23 -11.90
N THR A 50 14.92 4.32 -11.57
CA THR A 50 16.29 4.36 -11.04
C THR A 50 16.29 4.72 -9.55
N ILE A 51 17.34 4.35 -8.84
CA ILE A 51 17.51 4.56 -7.41
C ILE A 51 18.81 5.33 -7.17
N ASP A 52 18.72 6.39 -6.36
CA ASP A 52 19.88 7.17 -5.92
C ASP A 52 20.88 6.29 -5.15
N GLU A 53 22.17 6.51 -5.36
CA GLU A 53 23.26 5.74 -4.74
C GLU A 53 23.15 5.66 -3.21
N ARG A 54 22.68 6.72 -2.55
CA ARG A 54 22.46 6.76 -1.09
C ARG A 54 21.50 5.67 -0.58
N TYR A 55 20.64 5.16 -1.45
CA TYR A 55 19.67 4.09 -1.11
C TYR A 55 20.08 2.69 -1.61
N LYS A 56 21.33 2.52 -2.10
CA LYS A 56 21.81 1.23 -2.61
C LYS A 56 22.55 0.39 -1.58
N THR A 57 22.93 0.95 -0.44
CA THR A 57 23.82 0.30 0.56
C THR A 57 23.07 -0.54 1.58
N LYS A 58 21.88 -0.13 2.03
CA LYS A 58 21.09 -0.81 3.06
C LYS A 58 19.80 -1.40 2.48
N ARG A 59 19.21 -2.37 3.19
CA ARG A 59 17.89 -2.91 2.84
C ARG A 59 16.74 -2.03 3.31
N VAL A 60 16.92 -1.32 4.41
CA VAL A 60 15.90 -0.48 5.04
C VAL A 60 16.55 0.82 5.50
N TYR A 61 15.87 1.93 5.26
CA TYR A 61 16.23 3.27 5.70
C TYR A 61 15.12 3.84 6.56
N LYS A 62 15.48 4.58 7.61
CA LYS A 62 14.52 5.26 8.47
C LYS A 62 14.76 6.75 8.38
N GLU A 63 13.72 7.50 8.15
CA GLU A 63 13.73 8.94 7.98
C GLU A 63 12.56 9.55 8.77
N ILE A 64 12.66 10.83 9.11
CA ILE A 64 11.54 11.62 9.62
C ILE A 64 11.27 12.72 8.60
N ILE A 65 10.07 12.75 8.05
CA ILE A 65 9.64 13.73 7.06
C ILE A 65 8.43 14.47 7.61
N ASN A 66 8.57 15.75 7.88
CA ASN A 66 7.51 16.64 8.42
C ASN A 66 6.81 16.08 9.69
N GLY A 67 7.59 15.37 10.54
CA GLY A 67 7.09 14.74 11.76
C GLY A 67 6.48 13.34 11.57
N ILE A 68 6.57 12.77 10.37
CA ILE A 68 6.12 11.41 10.04
C ILE A 68 7.32 10.47 10.02
N ASN A 69 7.22 9.31 10.68
CA ASN A 69 8.23 8.25 10.62
C ASN A 69 8.12 7.52 9.27
N VAL A 70 9.16 7.57 8.46
CA VAL A 70 9.19 6.93 7.13
C VAL A 70 10.22 5.80 7.13
N VAL A 71 9.76 4.60 6.84
CA VAL A 71 10.57 3.38 6.71
C VAL A 71 10.61 3.01 5.24
N ARG A 72 11.75 3.29 4.59
CA ARG A 72 11.94 2.98 3.18
C ARG A 72 12.54 1.60 3.00
N VAL A 73 11.94 0.79 2.19
CA VAL A 73 12.47 -0.52 1.80
C VAL A 73 13.11 -0.46 0.43
N ARG A 74 14.29 -1.08 0.29
CA ARG A 74 14.98 -1.14 -0.99
C ARG A 74 14.28 -2.14 -1.91
N VAL A 75 14.17 -1.74 -3.18
CA VAL A 75 13.64 -2.55 -4.27
C VAL A 75 14.65 -2.56 -5.43
N PRO A 76 14.62 -3.53 -6.35
CA PRO A 76 15.46 -3.45 -7.55
C PRO A 76 14.98 -2.32 -8.48
N GLU A 77 15.90 -1.74 -9.21
CA GLU A 77 15.58 -0.82 -10.30
C GLU A 77 14.74 -1.53 -11.38
N PHE A 78 13.93 -0.77 -12.09
CA PHE A 78 13.08 -1.33 -13.14
C PHE A 78 13.01 -0.43 -14.35
N THR A 79 12.76 -1.03 -15.50
CA THR A 79 12.47 -0.31 -16.73
C THR A 79 10.97 -0.36 -17.01
N LYS A 80 10.34 0.80 -17.25
CA LYS A 80 8.88 0.91 -17.47
C LYS A 80 8.35 -0.02 -18.57
N ARG A 81 9.16 -0.32 -19.58
CA ARG A 81 8.81 -1.23 -20.70
C ARG A 81 8.99 -2.71 -20.35
N ASN A 82 9.77 -3.05 -19.33
CA ASN A 82 10.06 -4.44 -18.97
C ASN A 82 9.14 -4.92 -17.86
N LYS A 83 8.14 -5.75 -18.22
CA LYS A 83 7.16 -6.32 -17.28
C LYS A 83 7.82 -7.15 -16.18
N VAL A 84 8.87 -7.92 -16.50
CA VAL A 84 9.55 -8.79 -15.52
C VAL A 84 10.26 -7.97 -14.46
N SER A 85 10.97 -6.90 -14.84
CA SER A 85 11.63 -6.01 -13.87
C SER A 85 10.62 -5.31 -12.95
N ARG A 86 9.46 -4.91 -13.48
CA ARG A 86 8.36 -4.32 -12.70
C ARG A 86 7.79 -5.33 -11.69
N ILE A 87 7.55 -6.57 -12.10
CA ILE A 87 7.07 -7.63 -11.20
C ILE A 87 8.09 -7.89 -10.09
N LYS A 88 9.38 -8.00 -10.42
CA LYS A 88 10.46 -8.16 -9.42
C LYS A 88 10.47 -7.00 -8.42
N ASN A 89 10.30 -5.76 -8.88
CA ASN A 89 10.22 -4.58 -8.02
C ASN A 89 9.02 -4.66 -7.06
N LEU A 90 7.82 -5.00 -7.57
CA LEU A 90 6.60 -5.14 -6.78
C LEU A 90 6.71 -6.25 -5.72
N LEU A 91 7.25 -7.42 -6.09
CA LEU A 91 7.47 -8.52 -5.14
C LEU A 91 8.51 -8.14 -4.08
N ALA A 92 9.59 -7.47 -4.47
CA ALA A 92 10.58 -6.95 -3.52
C ALA A 92 9.96 -5.95 -2.54
N TYR A 93 9.11 -5.03 -3.02
CA TYR A 93 8.34 -4.15 -2.15
C TYR A 93 7.51 -4.93 -1.14
N PHE A 94 6.73 -5.90 -1.61
CA PHE A 94 5.86 -6.71 -0.76
C PHE A 94 6.63 -7.42 0.35
N PHE A 95 7.64 -8.22 0.00
CA PHE A 95 8.40 -9.00 0.99
C PHE A 95 9.25 -8.15 1.92
N ASN A 96 9.88 -7.09 1.39
CA ASN A 96 10.69 -6.20 2.21
C ASN A 96 9.82 -5.36 3.16
N SER A 97 8.61 -4.97 2.75
CA SER A 97 7.64 -4.30 3.62
C SER A 97 7.16 -5.21 4.75
N LEU A 98 6.90 -6.50 4.47
CA LEU A 98 6.60 -7.49 5.51
C LEU A 98 7.76 -7.65 6.49
N GLY A 99 8.99 -7.77 5.98
CA GLY A 99 10.19 -7.84 6.82
C GLY A 99 10.40 -6.59 7.67
N ALA A 100 10.11 -5.40 7.14
CA ALA A 100 10.13 -4.17 7.91
C ALA A 100 9.01 -4.14 8.96
N THR A 101 7.80 -4.57 8.59
CA THR A 101 6.66 -4.66 9.51
C THR A 101 6.98 -5.51 10.73
N LEU A 102 7.60 -6.66 10.58
CA LEU A 102 7.97 -7.55 11.71
C LEU A 102 8.82 -6.82 12.77
N LYS A 103 9.68 -5.89 12.33
CA LYS A 103 10.61 -5.13 13.20
C LYS A 103 9.99 -3.89 13.89
N LEU A 104 8.79 -3.50 13.51
CA LEU A 104 8.07 -2.40 14.14
C LEU A 104 7.36 -2.89 15.40
N GLU A 105 7.01 -1.96 16.27
CA GLU A 105 6.14 -2.21 17.42
C GLU A 105 4.67 -2.40 17.00
N LYS A 106 3.78 -2.67 17.96
CA LYS A 106 2.34 -2.78 17.72
C LYS A 106 1.75 -1.44 17.27
N HIS A 107 0.76 -1.49 16.39
CA HIS A 107 0.03 -0.34 15.89
C HIS A 107 -1.47 -0.52 16.13
N ASP A 108 -2.19 0.55 16.45
CA ASP A 108 -3.63 0.54 16.69
C ASP A 108 -4.41 0.42 15.37
N TYR A 109 -3.85 1.00 14.30
CA TYR A 109 -4.45 1.01 12.97
C TYR A 109 -3.43 0.64 11.91
N ILE A 110 -3.92 -0.08 10.90
CA ILE A 110 -3.19 -0.37 9.68
C ILE A 110 -3.97 0.28 8.54
N TYR A 111 -3.34 1.18 7.81
CA TYR A 111 -3.93 1.82 6.65
C TYR A 111 -3.20 1.35 5.39
N THR A 112 -3.95 0.88 4.43
CA THR A 112 -3.41 0.45 3.13
C THR A 112 -4.29 0.92 1.99
N ILE A 113 -3.68 1.07 0.83
CA ILE A 113 -4.36 1.43 -0.42
C ILE A 113 -4.38 0.25 -1.38
N SER A 114 -5.27 0.27 -2.36
CA SER A 114 -5.38 -0.78 -3.39
C SER A 114 -4.19 -0.86 -4.36
N GLN A 115 -3.14 -0.06 -4.12
CA GLN A 115 -1.91 -0.03 -4.94
C GLN A 115 -0.70 -0.54 -4.15
N PRO A 116 0.20 -1.37 -4.76
CA PRO A 116 0.03 -2.00 -6.09
C PRO A 116 -1.18 -2.93 -6.13
N PRO A 117 -1.79 -3.14 -7.32
CA PRO A 117 -2.96 -3.99 -7.44
C PRO A 117 -2.77 -5.33 -6.73
N ILE A 118 -3.76 -5.78 -5.97
CA ILE A 118 -3.76 -7.01 -5.15
C ILE A 118 -2.81 -6.91 -3.95
N LEU A 119 -1.55 -6.55 -4.17
CA LEU A 119 -0.51 -6.59 -3.14
C LEU A 119 -0.76 -5.62 -2.00
N GLY A 120 -1.34 -4.44 -2.28
CA GLY A 120 -1.68 -3.45 -1.26
C GLY A 120 -2.67 -3.99 -0.24
N GLY A 121 -3.76 -4.61 -0.70
CA GLY A 121 -4.77 -5.22 0.18
C GLY A 121 -4.23 -6.36 1.02
N ILE A 122 -3.50 -7.31 0.39
CA ILE A 122 -2.87 -8.43 1.10
C ILE A 122 -1.85 -7.94 2.12
N LEU A 123 -1.03 -6.95 1.77
CA LEU A 123 -0.04 -6.38 2.68
C LEU A 123 -0.72 -5.77 3.92
N GLY A 124 -1.86 -5.09 3.72
CA GLY A 124 -2.67 -4.57 4.82
C GLY A 124 -3.21 -5.68 5.73
N VAL A 125 -3.75 -6.77 5.17
CA VAL A 125 -4.25 -7.92 5.93
C VAL A 125 -3.14 -8.57 6.76
N LEU A 126 -1.98 -8.81 6.14
CA LEU A 126 -0.82 -9.38 6.84
C LEU A 126 -0.30 -8.42 7.92
N GLY A 127 -0.26 -7.12 7.61
CA GLY A 127 0.09 -6.08 8.59
C GLY A 127 -0.83 -6.09 9.82
N LYS A 128 -2.16 -6.21 9.60
CA LYS A 128 -3.15 -6.39 10.66
C LYS A 128 -2.86 -7.62 11.52
N TRP A 129 -2.62 -8.77 10.91
CA TRP A 129 -2.35 -10.00 11.65
C TRP A 129 -1.04 -9.93 12.44
N ILE A 130 0.00 -9.31 11.88
CA ILE A 130 1.31 -9.17 12.54
C ILE A 130 1.24 -8.14 13.69
N LYS A 131 0.52 -7.03 13.53
CA LYS A 131 0.51 -5.90 14.48
C LYS A 131 -0.72 -5.83 15.38
N GLY A 132 -1.80 -6.54 15.04
CA GLY A 132 -3.01 -6.60 15.84
C GLY A 132 -3.92 -5.38 15.76
N GLY A 133 -3.66 -4.45 14.83
CA GLY A 133 -4.44 -3.22 14.66
C GLY A 133 -5.72 -3.41 13.84
N LYS A 134 -6.56 -2.38 13.80
CA LYS A 134 -7.73 -2.32 12.89
C LYS A 134 -7.28 -1.98 11.48
N LEU A 135 -7.69 -2.76 10.49
CA LEU A 135 -7.36 -2.53 9.08
C LEU A 135 -8.36 -1.57 8.43
N ILE A 136 -7.82 -0.51 7.85
CA ILE A 136 -8.53 0.44 6.99
C ILE A 136 -7.98 0.24 5.57
N TYR A 137 -8.84 -0.24 4.67
CA TYR A 137 -8.48 -0.48 3.27
C TYR A 137 -9.09 0.59 2.37
N ASN A 138 -8.25 1.42 1.78
CA ASN A 138 -8.67 2.47 0.84
C ASN A 138 -8.54 1.97 -0.60
N ILE A 139 -9.67 1.79 -1.26
CA ILE A 139 -9.75 1.35 -2.65
C ILE A 139 -9.83 2.59 -3.54
N GLN A 140 -8.75 2.83 -4.28
CA GLN A 140 -8.68 3.91 -5.27
C GLN A 140 -9.11 3.44 -6.66
N ASP A 141 -8.83 2.16 -6.97
CA ASP A 141 -9.22 1.50 -8.20
C ASP A 141 -9.65 0.07 -7.90
N PHE A 142 -10.67 -0.42 -8.58
CA PHE A 142 -11.11 -1.81 -8.41
C PHE A 142 -10.28 -2.81 -9.22
N ASN A 143 -10.02 -3.95 -8.60
CA ASN A 143 -9.54 -5.14 -9.27
C ASN A 143 -10.73 -6.10 -9.52
N PRO A 144 -10.85 -6.73 -10.71
CA PRO A 144 -9.84 -6.82 -11.78
C PRO A 144 -9.88 -5.67 -12.83
N GLU A 145 -10.78 -4.70 -12.72
CA GLU A 145 -11.00 -3.66 -13.74
C GLU A 145 -9.71 -2.89 -14.01
N GLN A 146 -8.97 -2.50 -12.98
CA GLN A 146 -7.67 -1.86 -13.14
C GLN A 146 -6.67 -2.76 -13.86
N THR A 147 -6.65 -4.05 -13.53
CA THR A 147 -5.75 -5.04 -14.17
C THR A 147 -6.03 -5.16 -15.66
N ILE A 148 -7.31 -5.09 -16.07
CA ILE A 148 -7.75 -5.10 -17.46
C ILE A 148 -7.35 -3.79 -18.15
N ALA A 149 -7.66 -2.65 -17.52
CA ALA A 149 -7.44 -1.32 -18.09
C ALA A 149 -5.95 -1.05 -18.37
N VAL A 150 -5.06 -1.51 -17.50
CA VAL A 150 -3.60 -1.38 -17.71
C VAL A 150 -3.01 -2.50 -18.59
N GLY A 151 -3.85 -3.38 -19.15
CA GLY A 151 -3.43 -4.41 -20.09
C GLY A 151 -2.54 -5.52 -19.52
N TYR A 152 -2.60 -5.78 -18.20
CA TYR A 152 -1.80 -6.83 -17.58
C TYR A 152 -2.23 -8.21 -18.02
N SER A 153 -3.55 -8.47 -18.13
CA SER A 153 -4.06 -9.76 -18.58
C SER A 153 -5.51 -9.70 -19.02
N LYS A 154 -5.88 -10.57 -19.97
CA LYS A 154 -7.27 -10.89 -20.35
C LYS A 154 -7.67 -12.31 -19.91
N ASN A 155 -6.80 -13.02 -19.19
CA ASN A 155 -7.06 -14.38 -18.73
C ASN A 155 -8.12 -14.37 -17.63
N LYS A 156 -9.29 -14.95 -17.90
CA LYS A 156 -10.44 -15.00 -16.97
C LYS A 156 -10.09 -15.64 -15.64
N LEU A 157 -9.26 -16.69 -15.62
CA LEU A 157 -8.86 -17.36 -14.37
C LEU A 157 -8.04 -16.42 -13.49
N LEU A 158 -7.07 -15.70 -14.08
CA LEU A 158 -6.27 -14.72 -13.37
C LEU A 158 -7.14 -13.57 -12.83
N LEU A 159 -8.03 -13.04 -13.66
CA LEU A 159 -8.94 -11.96 -13.25
C LEU A 159 -9.87 -12.37 -12.11
N ASN A 160 -10.39 -13.60 -12.15
CA ASN A 160 -11.20 -14.14 -11.05
C ASN A 160 -10.37 -14.30 -9.76
N THR A 161 -9.14 -14.77 -9.86
CA THR A 161 -8.23 -14.87 -8.71
C THR A 161 -7.95 -13.49 -8.10
N VAL A 162 -7.69 -12.49 -8.93
CA VAL A 162 -7.51 -11.09 -8.51
C VAL A 162 -8.73 -10.58 -7.77
N MET A 163 -9.95 -10.81 -8.31
CA MET A 163 -11.20 -10.42 -7.66
C MET A 163 -11.40 -11.15 -6.33
N MET A 164 -11.08 -12.43 -6.25
CA MET A 164 -11.19 -13.19 -5.00
C MET A 164 -10.26 -12.64 -3.92
N ILE A 165 -9.04 -12.29 -4.27
CA ILE A 165 -8.06 -11.70 -3.35
C ILE A 165 -8.51 -10.31 -2.89
N ASP A 166 -9.01 -9.48 -3.80
CA ASP A 166 -9.54 -8.15 -3.45
C ASP A 166 -10.74 -8.26 -2.50
N LYS A 167 -11.70 -9.15 -2.82
CA LYS A 167 -12.83 -9.47 -1.92
C LYS A 167 -12.38 -9.99 -0.56
N PHE A 168 -11.35 -10.83 -0.53
CA PHE A 168 -10.78 -11.31 0.73
C PHE A 168 -10.21 -10.15 1.54
N SER A 169 -9.44 -9.25 0.92
CA SER A 169 -8.87 -8.08 1.59
C SER A 169 -9.96 -7.17 2.16
N CYS A 170 -11.05 -6.92 1.40
CA CYS A 170 -12.21 -6.19 1.88
C CYS A 170 -12.86 -6.86 3.11
N LYS A 171 -13.08 -8.19 3.05
CA LYS A 171 -13.69 -8.95 4.17
C LYS A 171 -12.84 -8.95 5.44
N GLN A 172 -11.51 -8.90 5.30
CA GLN A 172 -10.60 -8.83 6.44
C GLN A 172 -10.46 -7.43 7.01
N SER A 173 -10.89 -6.40 6.28
CA SER A 173 -10.82 -5.01 6.71
C SER A 173 -11.89 -4.70 7.77
N ASN A 174 -11.56 -3.82 8.70
CA ASN A 174 -12.51 -3.27 9.65
C ASN A 174 -13.32 -2.13 9.00
N GLU A 175 -12.65 -1.38 8.13
CA GLU A 175 -13.25 -0.28 7.37
C GLU A 175 -12.74 -0.37 5.92
N VAL A 176 -13.64 -0.12 4.96
CA VAL A 176 -13.32 0.01 3.54
C VAL A 176 -13.71 1.41 3.08
N ILE A 177 -12.76 2.14 2.55
CA ILE A 177 -12.94 3.49 2.03
C ILE A 177 -12.83 3.43 0.50
N VAL A 178 -13.72 4.12 -0.19
CA VAL A 178 -13.69 4.30 -1.65
C VAL A 178 -13.73 5.79 -1.99
N VAL A 179 -13.21 6.17 -3.15
CA VAL A 179 -13.03 7.57 -3.53
C VAL A 179 -14.24 8.23 -4.18
N GLY A 180 -15.32 7.47 -4.49
CA GLY A 180 -16.51 7.99 -5.13
C GLY A 180 -17.77 7.21 -4.79
N ARG A 181 -18.95 7.83 -5.03
CA ARG A 181 -20.26 7.21 -4.79
C ARG A 181 -20.55 6.04 -5.73
N ASP A 182 -20.11 6.14 -6.98
CA ASP A 182 -20.16 5.09 -7.99
C ASP A 182 -19.36 3.85 -7.56
N MET A 183 -18.18 4.08 -6.97
CA MET A 183 -17.38 3.02 -6.39
C MET A 183 -18.05 2.40 -5.16
N GLN A 184 -18.73 3.20 -4.34
CA GLN A 184 -19.49 2.67 -3.20
C GLN A 184 -20.62 1.74 -3.66
N GLU A 185 -21.35 2.12 -4.70
CA GLU A 185 -22.40 1.28 -5.29
C GLU A 185 -21.83 0.00 -5.89
N THR A 186 -20.73 0.10 -6.65
CA THR A 186 -20.03 -1.07 -7.19
C THR A 186 -19.58 -2.02 -6.07
N LEU A 187 -19.05 -1.48 -4.97
CA LEU A 187 -18.63 -2.28 -3.81
C LEU A 187 -19.81 -2.99 -3.18
N ARG A 188 -20.93 -2.29 -2.96
CA ARG A 188 -22.17 -2.90 -2.44
C ARG A 188 -22.64 -4.04 -3.33
N ASN A 189 -22.71 -3.83 -4.65
CA ASN A 189 -23.14 -4.86 -5.60
C ASN A 189 -22.21 -6.09 -5.60
N ARG A 190 -20.90 -5.91 -5.39
CA ARG A 190 -19.93 -7.02 -5.28
C ARG A 190 -20.19 -7.93 -4.07
N PHE A 191 -20.77 -7.40 -2.99
CA PHE A 191 -20.99 -8.13 -1.73
C PHE A 191 -22.44 -8.49 -1.47
N ASN A 192 -23.41 -7.77 -2.07
CA ASN A 192 -24.86 -7.98 -1.84
C ASN A 192 -25.47 -9.07 -2.73
N ASN A 193 -24.72 -9.66 -3.66
CA ASN A 193 -25.16 -10.82 -4.44
C ASN A 193 -24.95 -12.12 -3.62
N LYS A 194 -25.63 -12.21 -2.49
CA LYS A 194 -25.96 -13.45 -1.78
C LYS A 194 -27.44 -13.48 -1.52
#